data_c3b22f6d9988d44f6d62b4f2ca7a59b0
#
_entry.id   c3b22f6d9988d44f6d62b4f2ca7a59b0
#
_cell.length_a   1.000
_cell.length_b   1.000
_cell.length_c   1.000
_cell.angle_alpha   90.00
_cell.angle_beta   90.00
_cell.angle_gamma   90.00
#
_symmetry.space_group_name_H-M   'P 1'
#
loop_
_entity.id
_entity.type
_entity.pdbx_description
1 polymer ?
#
loop_
_entity_poly.entity_id
_entity_poly.type
_entity_poly.pdbx_seq_one_letter_code
_entity_poly.pdbx_strand_id
1 'polypeptide(L)'
;MTIRIAALGVSHWHSIYDAAYLRHLARMPDVELIGVQDSNPAVAAQRAAEVGHPPVFASATQMLDTLRPDFVVALGRHDTMAGVAHDLLERRLPFLMEKPMGLNAKEVATIAERVRAQGSYVAVPMPQRDSAFVRHARRMLAEGAFGPLSHLYIRTNRFTSARYPAWNCEWMLDPQASGGGSLRNLGMHGLDIFLSLTGETACVTGAQFGHHALRTRVEDYASVLLRTPTGVCGTLEVGNTYPRRTTEGVQPGAGRDKLLDGADGEWKIVGRDALLMAKDGNIRIVTADGEQNFSDLPTENPAYHCLASILAAWRDGLPPPVGVEDCLNAVRLIDEAYVLGNATAV
;
A
#
# COMPACT_ATOMS: atom_id res chain seq x y z
N MET A 1 17.70 -20.92 -7.94
CA MET A 1 18.44 -19.76 -8.52
C MET A 1 18.21 -18.58 -7.60
N THR A 2 19.27 -17.92 -7.12
CA THR A 2 19.13 -16.74 -6.24
C THR A 2 18.74 -15.53 -7.08
N ILE A 3 17.74 -14.78 -6.64
CA ILE A 3 17.26 -13.57 -7.29
C ILE A 3 18.12 -12.40 -6.81
N ARG A 4 18.79 -11.71 -7.73
CA ARG A 4 19.61 -10.53 -7.44
C ARG A 4 18.76 -9.26 -7.49
N ILE A 5 18.51 -8.66 -6.33
CA ILE A 5 17.61 -7.52 -6.18
C ILE A 5 18.37 -6.24 -5.90
N ALA A 6 18.06 -5.16 -6.62
CA ALA A 6 18.46 -3.80 -6.30
C ALA A 6 17.27 -3.00 -5.75
N ALA A 7 17.48 -2.15 -4.74
CA ALA A 7 16.43 -1.32 -4.14
C ALA A 7 16.69 0.17 -4.38
N LEU A 8 15.70 0.88 -4.92
CA LEU A 8 15.71 2.31 -5.24
C LEU A 8 14.87 3.11 -4.24
N GLY A 9 15.30 4.33 -3.91
CA GLY A 9 14.54 5.27 -3.09
C GLY A 9 14.37 4.80 -1.65
N VAL A 10 15.43 4.25 -1.05
CA VAL A 10 15.35 3.56 0.24
C VAL A 10 15.13 4.48 1.45
N SER A 11 15.11 5.82 1.27
CA SER A 11 14.65 6.75 2.29
C SER A 11 13.15 6.63 2.58
N HIS A 12 12.36 6.07 1.67
CA HIS A 12 10.97 5.77 1.92
C HIS A 12 10.82 4.88 3.17
N TRP A 13 9.85 5.20 4.06
CA TRP A 13 9.73 4.52 5.37
C TRP A 13 9.49 3.01 5.25
N HIS A 14 8.78 2.54 4.21
CA HIS A 14 8.54 1.12 4.00
C HIS A 14 9.83 0.31 3.71
N SER A 15 10.95 0.97 3.49
CA SER A 15 12.23 0.27 3.35
C SER A 15 12.57 -0.57 4.58
N ILE A 16 12.43 0.00 5.79
CA ILE A 16 12.75 -0.68 7.07
C ILE A 16 11.70 -0.52 8.17
N TYR A 17 10.68 0.35 7.98
CA TYR A 17 9.57 0.53 8.92
C TYR A 17 8.26 0.02 8.30
N ASP A 18 7.23 -0.18 9.09
CA ASP A 18 5.91 -0.70 8.68
C ASP A 18 6.04 -1.97 7.80
N ALA A 19 6.10 -1.81 6.48
CA ALA A 19 6.26 -2.92 5.54
C ALA A 19 7.66 -3.55 5.57
N ALA A 20 8.67 -2.80 5.96
CA ALA A 20 10.05 -3.25 6.21
C ALA A 20 10.64 -4.13 5.08
N TYR A 21 10.44 -3.74 3.82
CA TYR A 21 10.77 -4.56 2.65
C TYR A 21 12.21 -5.04 2.62
N LEU A 22 13.19 -4.16 2.90
CA LEU A 22 14.60 -4.56 2.86
C LEU A 22 14.93 -5.62 3.91
N ARG A 23 14.33 -5.53 5.11
CA ARG A 23 14.50 -6.53 6.17
C ARG A 23 13.90 -7.87 5.78
N HIS A 24 12.76 -7.86 5.07
CA HIS A 24 12.16 -9.09 4.57
C HIS A 24 12.99 -9.70 3.45
N LEU A 25 13.44 -8.91 2.47
CA LEU A 25 14.30 -9.38 1.40
C LEU A 25 15.62 -10.00 1.93
N ALA A 26 16.26 -9.35 2.91
CA ALA A 26 17.49 -9.86 3.53
C ALA A 26 17.31 -11.19 4.27
N ARG A 27 16.07 -11.60 4.60
CA ARG A 27 15.75 -12.87 5.27
C ARG A 27 15.30 -13.97 4.31
N MET A 28 15.00 -13.66 3.06
CA MET A 28 14.55 -14.63 2.06
C MET A 28 15.75 -15.46 1.59
N PRO A 29 15.66 -16.81 1.67
CA PRO A 29 16.83 -17.67 1.39
C PRO A 29 17.24 -17.68 -0.09
N ASP A 30 16.34 -17.32 -0.99
CA ASP A 30 16.51 -17.30 -2.44
C ASP A 30 16.66 -15.87 -3.01
N VAL A 31 16.94 -14.88 -2.16
CA VAL A 31 17.11 -13.47 -2.51
C VAL A 31 18.48 -12.97 -2.08
N GLU A 32 19.12 -12.19 -2.93
CA GLU A 32 20.34 -11.44 -2.63
C GLU A 32 20.07 -9.95 -2.88
N LEU A 33 20.14 -9.12 -1.82
CA LEU A 33 20.06 -7.67 -1.94
C LEU A 33 21.44 -7.14 -2.36
N ILE A 34 21.64 -6.91 -3.67
CA ILE A 34 22.94 -6.59 -4.26
C ILE A 34 23.31 -5.11 -4.19
N GLY A 35 22.36 -4.22 -3.86
CA GLY A 35 22.62 -2.79 -3.72
C GLY A 35 21.40 -2.00 -3.34
N VAL A 36 21.64 -0.86 -2.72
CA VAL A 36 20.59 0.11 -2.35
C VAL A 36 20.95 1.50 -2.89
N GLN A 37 19.94 2.26 -3.26
CA GLN A 37 20.12 3.60 -3.80
C GLN A 37 19.19 4.61 -3.13
N ASP A 38 19.73 5.79 -2.82
CA ASP A 38 18.94 6.97 -2.46
C ASP A 38 19.73 8.25 -2.80
N SER A 39 19.00 9.33 -3.07
CA SER A 39 19.61 10.67 -3.24
C SER A 39 20.18 11.23 -1.93
N ASN A 40 19.78 10.69 -0.78
CA ASN A 40 20.35 10.99 0.53
C ASN A 40 21.31 9.87 0.97
N PRO A 41 22.64 10.04 0.76
CA PRO A 41 23.62 8.99 1.02
C PRO A 41 23.68 8.56 2.50
N ALA A 42 23.43 9.48 3.43
CA ALA A 42 23.46 9.19 4.86
C ALA A 42 22.31 8.24 5.26
N VAL A 43 21.10 8.51 4.74
CA VAL A 43 19.94 7.63 4.95
C VAL A 43 20.16 6.29 4.26
N ALA A 44 20.66 6.28 3.02
CA ALA A 44 20.95 5.04 2.32
C ALA A 44 21.96 4.16 3.08
N ALA A 45 23.05 4.74 3.60
CA ALA A 45 24.03 4.03 4.40
C ALA A 45 23.43 3.47 5.70
N GLN A 46 22.59 4.24 6.38
CA GLN A 46 21.84 3.78 7.56
C GLN A 46 20.96 2.57 7.24
N ARG A 47 20.19 2.62 6.13
CA ARG A 47 19.33 1.53 5.70
C ARG A 47 20.13 0.28 5.33
N ALA A 48 21.24 0.45 4.61
CA ALA A 48 22.15 -0.63 4.26
C ALA A 48 22.73 -1.35 5.49
N ALA A 49 23.10 -0.60 6.51
CA ALA A 49 23.64 -1.16 7.76
C ALA A 49 22.68 -2.13 8.48
N GLU A 50 21.37 -1.93 8.30
CA GLU A 50 20.35 -2.78 8.93
C GLU A 50 20.08 -4.10 8.19
N VAL A 51 20.60 -4.25 6.96
CA VAL A 51 20.26 -5.37 6.07
C VAL A 51 21.48 -6.04 5.44
N GLY A 52 22.59 -6.08 6.16
CA GLY A 52 23.79 -6.80 5.73
C GLY A 52 24.78 -5.98 4.90
N HIS A 53 24.70 -4.65 4.96
CA HIS A 53 25.63 -3.71 4.31
C HIS A 53 25.78 -3.89 2.79
N PRO A 54 24.68 -4.00 2.00
CA PRO A 54 24.81 -3.98 0.56
C PRO A 54 25.45 -2.67 0.09
N PRO A 55 26.12 -2.65 -1.09
CA PRO A 55 26.68 -1.45 -1.69
C PRO A 55 25.65 -0.32 -1.80
N VAL A 56 26.08 0.91 -1.48
CA VAL A 56 25.25 2.11 -1.50
C VAL A 56 25.59 2.97 -2.71
N PHE A 57 24.57 3.43 -3.42
CA PHE A 57 24.70 4.28 -4.60
C PHE A 57 23.88 5.57 -4.44
N ALA A 58 24.43 6.70 -4.90
CA ALA A 58 23.68 7.95 -5.00
C ALA A 58 22.84 8.02 -6.28
N SER A 59 23.31 7.38 -7.37
CA SER A 59 22.67 7.36 -8.67
C SER A 59 22.04 6.01 -8.99
N ALA A 60 20.74 6.02 -9.32
CA ALA A 60 20.00 4.83 -9.77
C ALA A 60 20.60 4.28 -11.07
N THR A 61 20.89 5.14 -12.05
CA THR A 61 21.52 4.77 -13.32
C THR A 61 22.83 4.05 -13.09
N GLN A 62 23.73 4.63 -12.29
CA GLN A 62 25.02 4.01 -11.98
C GLN A 62 24.85 2.65 -11.32
N MET A 63 23.94 2.51 -10.36
CA MET A 63 23.69 1.24 -9.69
C MET A 63 23.18 0.17 -10.64
N LEU A 64 22.15 0.50 -11.44
CA LEU A 64 21.54 -0.45 -12.38
C LEU A 64 22.52 -0.91 -13.47
N ASP A 65 23.34 0.02 -14.00
CA ASP A 65 24.34 -0.29 -15.03
C ASP A 65 25.49 -1.15 -14.48
N THR A 66 25.90 -0.91 -13.23
CA THR A 66 26.99 -1.63 -12.56
C THR A 66 26.55 -3.02 -12.11
N LEU A 67 25.39 -3.11 -11.43
CA LEU A 67 24.99 -4.34 -10.75
C LEU A 67 24.16 -5.28 -11.63
N ARG A 68 23.44 -4.75 -12.63
CA ARG A 68 22.57 -5.52 -13.53
C ARG A 68 21.65 -6.49 -12.74
N PRO A 69 20.72 -5.96 -11.94
CA PRO A 69 19.83 -6.78 -11.12
C PRO A 69 18.88 -7.61 -11.98
N ASP A 70 18.42 -8.75 -11.43
CA ASP A 70 17.35 -9.54 -12.02
C ASP A 70 15.98 -8.91 -11.78
N PHE A 71 15.82 -8.21 -10.63
CA PHE A 71 14.58 -7.59 -10.20
C PHE A 71 14.87 -6.30 -9.41
N VAL A 72 13.96 -5.31 -9.50
CA VAL A 72 14.11 -4.04 -8.79
C VAL A 72 12.95 -3.84 -7.81
N VAL A 73 13.27 -3.41 -6.59
CA VAL A 73 12.30 -2.90 -5.62
C VAL A 73 12.40 -1.37 -5.61
N ALA A 74 11.45 -0.71 -6.24
CA ALA A 74 11.39 0.73 -6.36
C ALA A 74 10.47 1.32 -5.28
N LEU A 75 11.05 2.11 -4.40
CA LEU A 75 10.37 2.89 -3.37
C LEU A 75 10.43 4.37 -3.80
N GLY A 76 10.50 5.29 -2.87
CA GLY A 76 10.77 6.68 -3.17
C GLY A 76 9.57 7.60 -2.96
N ARG A 77 9.73 8.86 -3.32
CA ARG A 77 8.72 9.90 -3.17
C ARG A 77 7.69 9.79 -4.28
N HIS A 78 6.43 10.12 -3.98
CA HIS A 78 5.35 9.99 -4.95
C HIS A 78 5.59 10.84 -6.21
N ASP A 79 6.17 12.05 -6.07
CA ASP A 79 6.49 12.95 -7.18
C ASP A 79 7.60 12.44 -8.13
N THR A 80 8.39 11.46 -7.70
CA THR A 80 9.47 10.89 -8.51
C THR A 80 9.13 9.52 -9.08
N MET A 81 8.09 8.85 -8.57
CA MET A 81 7.77 7.46 -8.91
C MET A 81 7.51 7.25 -10.40
N ALA A 82 6.75 8.13 -11.04
CA ALA A 82 6.44 7.97 -12.46
C ALA A 82 7.70 8.01 -13.33
N GLY A 83 8.62 8.92 -13.04
CA GLY A 83 9.91 9.00 -13.74
C GLY A 83 10.74 7.72 -13.56
N VAL A 84 10.84 7.22 -12.32
CA VAL A 84 11.55 5.98 -12.02
C VAL A 84 10.91 4.78 -12.72
N ALA A 85 9.56 4.69 -12.75
CA ALA A 85 8.87 3.63 -13.46
C ALA A 85 9.18 3.64 -14.96
N HIS A 86 9.17 4.81 -15.59
CA HIS A 86 9.50 4.95 -17.02
C HIS A 86 10.95 4.56 -17.33
N ASP A 87 11.89 4.91 -16.47
CA ASP A 87 13.30 4.52 -16.57
C ASP A 87 13.48 2.99 -16.50
N LEU A 88 12.81 2.34 -15.54
CA LEU A 88 12.85 0.88 -15.38
C LEU A 88 12.22 0.16 -16.59
N LEU A 89 11.10 0.69 -17.10
CA LEU A 89 10.44 0.17 -18.30
C LEU A 89 11.30 0.33 -19.56
N GLU A 90 12.06 1.43 -19.69
CA GLU A 90 13.00 1.62 -20.79
C GLU A 90 14.12 0.59 -20.77
N ARG A 91 14.61 0.26 -19.59
CA ARG A 91 15.61 -0.78 -19.34
C ARG A 91 15.05 -2.20 -19.41
N ARG A 92 13.73 -2.37 -19.58
CA ARG A 92 13.02 -3.66 -19.56
C ARG A 92 13.30 -4.49 -18.31
N LEU A 93 13.51 -3.83 -17.17
CA LEU A 93 13.70 -4.47 -15.89
C LEU A 93 12.35 -4.82 -15.26
N PRO A 94 12.16 -6.04 -14.75
CA PRO A 94 11.01 -6.35 -13.92
C PRO A 94 11.14 -5.66 -12.57
N PHE A 95 10.04 -5.14 -12.04
CA PHE A 95 10.09 -4.44 -10.77
C PHE A 95 8.79 -4.51 -9.96
N LEU A 96 8.95 -4.31 -8.67
CA LEU A 96 7.90 -3.90 -7.76
C LEU A 96 8.05 -2.40 -7.50
N MET A 97 6.96 -1.65 -7.56
CA MET A 97 6.95 -0.23 -7.18
C MET A 97 5.92 0.04 -6.10
N GLU A 98 6.34 0.78 -5.06
CA GLU A 98 5.42 1.24 -4.02
C GLU A 98 4.26 2.04 -4.61
N LYS A 99 3.10 1.89 -3.93
CA LYS A 99 1.93 2.72 -4.23
C LYS A 99 2.17 4.17 -3.78
N PRO A 100 1.58 5.18 -4.42
CA PRO A 100 0.58 5.12 -5.48
C PRO A 100 1.16 5.15 -6.90
N MET A 101 2.45 4.97 -7.10
CA MET A 101 3.19 4.97 -8.36
C MET A 101 3.27 6.34 -9.07
N GLY A 102 2.70 7.38 -8.51
CA GLY A 102 2.67 8.74 -9.05
C GLY A 102 1.75 9.66 -8.26
N LEU A 103 1.71 10.92 -8.61
CA LEU A 103 0.91 11.94 -7.93
C LEU A 103 -0.59 11.86 -8.26
N ASN A 104 -0.95 11.31 -9.43
CA ASN A 104 -2.32 11.29 -9.94
C ASN A 104 -2.54 10.16 -10.94
N ALA A 105 -3.81 9.92 -11.29
CA ALA A 105 -4.22 8.88 -12.22
C ALA A 105 -3.65 9.07 -13.64
N LYS A 106 -3.38 10.29 -14.08
CA LYS A 106 -2.79 10.55 -15.40
C LYS A 106 -1.37 10.00 -15.49
N GLU A 107 -0.54 10.21 -14.46
CA GLU A 107 0.81 9.65 -14.39
C GLU A 107 0.78 8.13 -14.37
N VAL A 108 -0.04 7.54 -13.50
CA VAL A 108 -0.16 6.07 -13.39
C VAL A 108 -0.72 5.45 -14.68
N ALA A 109 -1.62 6.13 -15.40
CA ALA A 109 -2.14 5.67 -16.67
C ALA A 109 -1.05 5.55 -17.74
N THR A 110 -0.10 6.48 -17.80
CA THR A 110 1.02 6.40 -18.76
C THR A 110 1.94 5.21 -18.47
N ILE A 111 2.12 4.87 -17.18
CA ILE A 111 2.86 3.68 -16.78
C ILE A 111 2.09 2.42 -17.21
N ALA A 112 0.78 2.35 -16.92
CA ALA A 112 -0.05 1.20 -17.26
C ALA A 112 -0.10 0.93 -18.77
N GLU A 113 -0.24 1.99 -19.60
CA GLU A 113 -0.19 1.89 -21.05
C GLU A 113 1.15 1.29 -21.54
N ARG A 114 2.26 1.77 -20.98
CA ARG A 114 3.59 1.28 -21.35
C ARG A 114 3.83 -0.16 -20.89
N VAL A 115 3.39 -0.53 -19.67
CA VAL A 115 3.44 -1.89 -19.16
C VAL A 115 2.69 -2.85 -20.06
N ARG A 116 1.47 -2.49 -20.47
CA ARG A 116 0.63 -3.29 -21.37
C ARG A 116 1.26 -3.43 -22.75
N ALA A 117 1.79 -2.35 -23.32
CA ALA A 117 2.42 -2.35 -24.63
C ALA A 117 3.69 -3.21 -24.69
N GLN A 118 4.43 -3.30 -23.59
CA GLN A 118 5.69 -4.03 -23.53
C GLN A 118 5.57 -5.45 -22.97
N GLY A 119 4.45 -5.80 -22.33
CA GLY A 119 4.30 -7.03 -21.57
C GLY A 119 5.25 -7.10 -20.37
N SER A 120 5.58 -5.94 -19.77
CA SER A 120 6.53 -5.87 -18.67
C SER A 120 5.93 -6.37 -17.37
N TYR A 121 6.74 -7.01 -16.53
CA TYR A 121 6.33 -7.40 -15.18
C TYR A 121 6.47 -6.20 -14.23
N VAL A 122 5.35 -5.68 -13.75
CA VAL A 122 5.28 -4.58 -12.78
C VAL A 122 4.27 -4.92 -11.69
N ALA A 123 4.75 -5.10 -10.47
CA ALA A 123 3.92 -5.40 -9.30
C ALA A 123 3.77 -4.19 -8.40
N VAL A 124 2.62 -4.10 -7.72
CA VAL A 124 2.34 -3.09 -6.70
C VAL A 124 2.07 -3.79 -5.37
N PRO A 125 2.82 -3.49 -4.30
CA PRO A 125 2.65 -4.18 -3.04
C PRO A 125 1.39 -3.70 -2.32
N MET A 126 0.41 -4.59 -2.17
CA MET A 126 -0.83 -4.37 -1.43
C MET A 126 -0.98 -5.42 -0.32
N PRO A 127 -0.15 -5.36 0.74
CA PRO A 127 -0.12 -6.41 1.77
C PRO A 127 -1.45 -6.59 2.51
N GLN A 128 -2.34 -5.61 2.49
CA GLN A 128 -3.68 -5.74 3.07
C GLN A 128 -4.56 -6.76 2.33
N ARG A 129 -4.27 -7.09 1.06
CA ARG A 129 -4.95 -8.18 0.33
C ARG A 129 -4.68 -9.55 0.94
N ASP A 130 -3.62 -9.69 1.76
CA ASP A 130 -3.27 -10.90 2.50
C ASP A 130 -3.72 -10.86 3.97
N SER A 131 -4.50 -9.84 4.36
CA SER A 131 -5.07 -9.75 5.71
C SER A 131 -6.09 -10.86 5.98
N ALA A 132 -6.28 -11.21 7.25
CA ALA A 132 -7.28 -12.17 7.68
C ALA A 132 -8.68 -11.83 7.15
N PHE A 133 -9.08 -10.56 7.26
CA PHE A 133 -10.36 -10.08 6.75
C PHE A 133 -10.54 -10.39 5.25
N VAL A 134 -9.55 -10.05 4.42
CA VAL A 134 -9.65 -10.26 2.97
C VAL A 134 -9.64 -11.75 2.61
N ARG A 135 -8.83 -12.58 3.30
CA ARG A 135 -8.84 -14.03 3.09
C ARG A 135 -10.21 -14.65 3.40
N HIS A 136 -10.80 -14.28 4.54
CA HIS A 136 -12.14 -14.75 4.90
C HIS A 136 -13.22 -14.23 3.95
N ALA A 137 -13.16 -12.93 3.58
CA ALA A 137 -14.09 -12.34 2.63
C ALA A 137 -14.06 -13.06 1.28
N ARG A 138 -12.87 -13.31 0.71
CA ARG A 138 -12.72 -14.02 -0.55
C ARG A 138 -13.27 -15.45 -0.50
N ARG A 139 -12.99 -16.18 0.60
CA ARG A 139 -13.56 -17.53 0.78
C ARG A 139 -15.08 -17.48 0.82
N MET A 140 -15.67 -16.62 1.65
CA MET A 140 -17.11 -16.48 1.78
C MET A 140 -17.80 -16.03 0.49
N LEU A 141 -17.13 -15.14 -0.30
CA LEU A 141 -17.58 -14.73 -1.63
C LEU A 141 -17.60 -15.92 -2.61
N ALA A 142 -16.52 -16.71 -2.63
CA ALA A 142 -16.40 -17.88 -3.49
C ALA A 142 -17.44 -18.96 -3.15
N GLU A 143 -17.79 -19.12 -1.87
CA GLU A 143 -18.83 -20.03 -1.37
C GLU A 143 -20.25 -19.46 -1.54
N GLY A 144 -20.40 -18.20 -1.99
CA GLY A 144 -21.70 -17.53 -2.11
C GLY A 144 -22.37 -17.21 -0.76
N ALA A 145 -21.62 -17.29 0.33
CA ALA A 145 -22.14 -17.20 1.70
C ALA A 145 -22.77 -15.84 2.04
N PHE A 146 -22.38 -14.76 1.37
CA PHE A 146 -22.97 -13.43 1.57
C PHE A 146 -24.33 -13.28 0.88
N GLY A 147 -24.68 -14.11 -0.13
CA GLY A 147 -25.72 -13.75 -1.08
C GLY A 147 -25.37 -12.45 -1.81
N PRO A 148 -26.36 -11.69 -2.31
CA PRO A 148 -26.12 -10.35 -2.87
C PRO A 148 -25.46 -9.42 -1.87
N LEU A 149 -24.37 -8.78 -2.29
CA LEU A 149 -23.69 -7.78 -1.45
C LEU A 149 -24.53 -6.51 -1.32
N SER A 150 -24.55 -5.95 -0.13
CA SER A 150 -25.15 -4.66 0.18
C SER A 150 -24.10 -3.56 0.23
N HIS A 151 -23.12 -3.69 1.12
CA HIS A 151 -22.11 -2.64 1.31
C HIS A 151 -20.82 -3.15 1.94
N LEU A 152 -19.75 -2.33 1.79
CA LEU A 152 -18.51 -2.44 2.53
C LEU A 152 -18.28 -1.15 3.32
N TYR A 153 -17.74 -1.30 4.53
CA TYR A 153 -17.28 -0.20 5.36
C TYR A 153 -15.82 -0.45 5.75
N ILE A 154 -14.96 0.52 5.49
CA ILE A 154 -13.52 0.41 5.77
C ILE A 154 -13.09 1.68 6.49
N ARG A 155 -12.66 1.54 7.75
CA ARG A 155 -12.09 2.63 8.53
C ARG A 155 -10.66 2.29 8.94
N THR A 156 -9.75 3.25 8.72
CA THR A 156 -8.36 3.18 9.16
C THR A 156 -7.89 4.57 9.60
N ASN A 157 -7.86 4.81 10.91
CA ASN A 157 -7.31 6.04 11.49
C ASN A 157 -6.05 5.69 12.27
N ARG A 158 -4.90 6.26 11.89
CA ARG A 158 -3.58 5.92 12.42
C ARG A 158 -2.86 7.17 12.91
N PHE A 159 -1.82 6.98 13.69
CA PHE A 159 -0.92 8.04 14.14
C PHE A 159 0.26 8.24 13.15
N THR A 160 -0.03 8.33 11.86
CA THR A 160 1.01 8.24 10.82
C THR A 160 1.75 9.57 10.62
N SER A 161 1.06 10.71 10.66
CA SER A 161 1.67 12.03 10.37
C SER A 161 2.85 12.36 11.29
N ALA A 162 2.80 11.99 12.57
CA ALA A 162 3.90 12.23 13.49
C ALA A 162 5.11 11.31 13.24
N ARG A 163 4.93 10.22 12.50
CA ARG A 163 6.01 9.29 12.13
C ARG A 163 6.83 9.81 10.95
N TYR A 164 6.22 10.58 10.04
CA TYR A 164 6.92 11.07 8.85
C TYR A 164 8.20 11.83 9.18
N PRO A 165 8.23 12.82 10.08
CA PRO A 165 9.48 13.47 10.50
C PRO A 165 10.48 12.49 11.14
N ALA A 166 10.00 11.60 12.03
CA ALA A 166 10.85 10.63 12.69
C ALA A 166 11.50 9.62 11.72
N TRP A 167 10.94 9.45 10.54
CA TRP A 167 11.40 8.52 9.51
C TRP A 167 12.08 9.21 8.31
N ASN A 168 12.36 10.51 8.42
CA ASN A 168 12.91 11.35 7.33
C ASN A 168 12.02 11.36 6.08
N CYS A 169 10.70 11.44 6.29
CA CYS A 169 9.69 11.44 5.23
C CYS A 169 8.73 12.63 5.33
N GLU A 170 9.22 13.80 5.74
CA GLU A 170 8.46 15.05 5.85
C GLU A 170 7.79 15.46 4.55
N TRP A 171 8.32 15.01 3.40
CA TRP A 171 7.74 15.21 2.09
C TRP A 171 6.29 14.70 1.98
N MET A 172 5.88 13.75 2.83
CA MET A 172 4.50 13.27 2.92
C MET A 172 3.52 14.34 3.44
N LEU A 173 4.01 15.40 4.07
CA LEU A 173 3.23 16.55 4.54
C LEU A 173 3.24 17.72 3.55
N ASP A 174 3.96 17.58 2.44
CA ASP A 174 3.96 18.52 1.33
C ASP A 174 3.07 17.99 0.19
N PRO A 175 1.94 18.66 -0.12
CA PRO A 175 1.01 18.21 -1.15
C PRO A 175 1.63 18.10 -2.55
N GLN A 176 2.66 18.93 -2.85
CA GLN A 176 3.36 18.86 -4.14
C GLN A 176 4.20 17.60 -4.29
N ALA A 177 4.75 17.08 -3.19
CA ALA A 177 5.58 15.89 -3.19
C ALA A 177 4.80 14.59 -2.97
N SER A 178 3.69 14.67 -2.21
CA SER A 178 2.88 13.52 -1.82
C SER A 178 1.62 13.33 -2.67
N GLY A 179 1.12 14.39 -3.32
CA GLY A 179 -0.14 14.38 -4.07
C GLY A 179 -1.39 14.33 -3.18
N GLY A 180 -1.23 14.48 -1.84
CA GLY A 180 -2.33 14.45 -0.87
C GLY A 180 -1.90 13.84 0.47
N GLY A 181 -2.83 13.72 1.40
CA GLY A 181 -2.58 13.27 2.77
C GLY A 181 -3.05 11.85 3.06
N SER A 182 -3.95 11.72 4.04
CA SER A 182 -4.43 10.44 4.53
C SER A 182 -5.15 9.60 3.47
N LEU A 183 -5.92 10.23 2.57
CA LEU A 183 -6.60 9.53 1.49
C LEU A 183 -5.59 8.93 0.51
N ARG A 184 -4.60 9.72 0.04
CA ARG A 184 -3.58 9.25 -0.90
C ARG A 184 -2.73 8.12 -0.33
N ASN A 185 -2.38 8.20 0.95
CA ASN A 185 -1.55 7.20 1.60
C ASN A 185 -2.32 5.99 2.12
N LEU A 186 -3.28 6.21 3.04
CA LEU A 186 -4.01 5.13 3.71
C LEU A 186 -5.24 4.68 2.91
N GLY A 187 -5.96 5.64 2.32
CA GLY A 187 -7.18 5.38 1.56
C GLY A 187 -6.97 4.47 0.37
N MET A 188 -5.79 4.54 -0.24
CA MET A 188 -5.37 3.65 -1.32
C MET A 188 -5.64 2.16 -1.02
N HIS A 189 -5.30 1.71 0.19
CA HIS A 189 -5.51 0.33 0.59
C HIS A 189 -6.99 -0.04 0.73
N GLY A 190 -7.80 0.86 1.29
CA GLY A 190 -9.24 0.64 1.44
C GLY A 190 -9.98 0.62 0.10
N LEU A 191 -9.61 1.50 -0.82
CA LEU A 191 -10.17 1.54 -2.18
C LEU A 191 -9.81 0.27 -2.96
N ASP A 192 -8.55 -0.16 -2.87
CA ASP A 192 -8.09 -1.40 -3.47
C ASP A 192 -8.85 -2.63 -2.93
N ILE A 193 -9.06 -2.71 -1.62
CA ILE A 193 -9.86 -3.78 -1.00
C ILE A 193 -11.30 -3.75 -1.50
N PHE A 194 -11.93 -2.56 -1.54
CA PHE A 194 -13.30 -2.41 -2.06
C PHE A 194 -13.41 -2.95 -3.48
N LEU A 195 -12.55 -2.48 -4.39
CA LEU A 195 -12.53 -2.91 -5.79
C LEU A 195 -12.25 -4.42 -5.92
N SER A 196 -11.28 -4.95 -5.16
CA SER A 196 -10.89 -6.35 -5.26
C SER A 196 -11.92 -7.34 -4.69
N LEU A 197 -12.73 -6.92 -3.69
CA LEU A 197 -13.77 -7.77 -3.10
C LEU A 197 -15.10 -7.69 -3.86
N THR A 198 -15.43 -6.52 -4.41
CA THR A 198 -16.62 -6.40 -5.26
C THR A 198 -16.41 -6.98 -6.65
N GLY A 199 -15.16 -6.99 -7.15
CA GLY A 199 -14.84 -7.40 -8.52
C GLY A 199 -15.38 -6.44 -9.58
N GLU A 200 -15.81 -5.24 -9.20
CA GLU A 200 -16.43 -4.24 -10.06
C GLU A 200 -15.64 -2.94 -10.09
N THR A 201 -15.87 -2.13 -11.11
CA THR A 201 -15.51 -0.72 -11.07
C THR A 201 -16.38 0.02 -10.06
N ALA A 202 -15.96 1.22 -9.67
CA ALA A 202 -16.76 2.06 -8.78
C ALA A 202 -16.65 3.53 -9.21
N CYS A 203 -17.58 4.35 -8.72
CA CYS A 203 -17.51 5.81 -8.75
C CYS A 203 -17.62 6.38 -7.34
N VAL A 204 -17.09 7.58 -7.14
CA VAL A 204 -17.24 8.34 -5.91
C VAL A 204 -18.56 9.11 -5.96
N THR A 205 -19.42 8.91 -4.95
CA THR A 205 -20.71 9.60 -4.85
C THR A 205 -20.69 10.75 -3.84
N GLY A 206 -19.63 10.87 -3.05
CA GLY A 206 -19.41 11.95 -2.09
C GLY A 206 -18.06 11.84 -1.41
N ALA A 207 -17.48 12.98 -1.02
CA ALA A 207 -16.22 13.03 -0.30
C ALA A 207 -16.16 14.24 0.63
N GLN A 208 -15.52 14.08 1.79
CA GLN A 208 -15.23 15.15 2.75
C GLN A 208 -13.79 15.03 3.24
N PHE A 209 -13.15 16.18 3.48
CA PHE A 209 -11.75 16.26 3.91
C PHE A 209 -11.60 17.17 5.12
N GLY A 210 -10.78 16.74 6.08
CA GLY A 210 -10.40 17.50 7.26
C GLY A 210 -8.95 17.93 7.20
N HIS A 211 -8.69 19.19 7.66
CA HIS A 211 -7.34 19.76 7.79
C HIS A 211 -7.15 20.43 9.15
N HIS A 212 -8.17 20.32 10.01
CA HIS A 212 -8.24 21.16 11.20
C HIS A 212 -7.46 20.61 12.39
N ALA A 213 -7.46 19.29 12.53
CA ALA A 213 -6.93 18.67 13.75
C ALA A 213 -5.39 18.77 13.84
N LEU A 214 -4.69 18.43 12.77
CA LEU A 214 -3.22 18.46 12.75
C LEU A 214 -2.66 19.72 12.12
N ARG A 215 -3.49 20.53 11.44
CA ARG A 215 -3.11 21.77 10.76
C ARG A 215 -1.95 21.58 9.77
N THR A 216 -1.91 20.42 9.13
CA THR A 216 -0.95 20.10 8.07
C THR A 216 -1.42 20.66 6.73
N ARG A 217 -0.50 20.79 5.75
CA ARG A 217 -0.84 21.25 4.39
C ARG A 217 -1.65 20.20 3.61
N VAL A 218 -1.57 18.94 4.00
CA VAL A 218 -2.35 17.82 3.46
C VAL A 218 -3.50 17.48 4.40
N GLU A 219 -4.53 16.81 3.91
CA GLU A 219 -5.66 16.42 4.75
C GLU A 219 -5.24 15.40 5.82
N ASP A 220 -5.74 15.60 7.03
CA ASP A 220 -5.55 14.73 8.19
C ASP A 220 -6.66 13.69 8.35
N TYR A 221 -7.78 13.88 7.65
CA TYR A 221 -8.93 12.99 7.60
C TYR A 221 -9.63 13.07 6.25
N ALA A 222 -10.13 11.94 5.78
CA ALA A 222 -11.01 11.85 4.62
C ALA A 222 -12.13 10.81 4.83
N SER A 223 -13.32 11.14 4.34
CA SER A 223 -14.45 10.22 4.21
C SER A 223 -14.93 10.20 2.77
N VAL A 224 -15.05 9.01 2.19
CA VAL A 224 -15.40 8.80 0.78
C VAL A 224 -16.54 7.81 0.67
N LEU A 225 -17.57 8.16 -0.09
CA LEU A 225 -18.70 7.29 -0.43
C LEU A 225 -18.53 6.76 -1.85
N LEU A 226 -18.68 5.45 -1.99
CA LEU A 226 -18.47 4.71 -3.25
C LEU A 226 -19.75 4.00 -3.66
N ARG A 227 -19.88 3.75 -4.97
CA ARG A 227 -20.95 2.92 -5.52
C ARG A 227 -20.46 2.15 -6.74
N THR A 228 -20.78 0.84 -6.79
CA THR A 228 -20.56 0.02 -7.98
C THR A 228 -21.75 0.12 -8.95
N PRO A 229 -21.58 -0.29 -10.24
CA PRO A 229 -22.67 -0.37 -11.20
C PRO A 229 -23.86 -1.23 -10.74
N THR A 230 -23.59 -2.32 -10.02
CA THR A 230 -24.66 -3.20 -9.47
C THR A 230 -25.33 -2.61 -8.22
N GLY A 231 -24.80 -1.50 -7.66
CA GLY A 231 -25.40 -0.80 -6.53
C GLY A 231 -24.79 -1.13 -5.18
N VAL A 232 -23.70 -1.91 -5.10
CA VAL A 232 -22.97 -2.11 -3.84
C VAL A 232 -22.38 -0.78 -3.38
N CYS A 233 -22.69 -0.39 -2.13
CA CYS A 233 -22.20 0.84 -1.54
C CYS A 233 -20.87 0.62 -0.81
N GLY A 234 -20.00 1.63 -0.83
CA GLY A 234 -18.78 1.67 -0.04
C GLY A 234 -18.69 2.91 0.82
N THR A 235 -18.20 2.75 2.03
CA THR A 235 -17.79 3.88 2.88
C THR A 235 -16.36 3.67 3.29
N LEU A 236 -15.50 4.63 2.95
CA LEU A 236 -14.10 4.66 3.35
C LEU A 236 -13.88 5.84 4.29
N GLU A 237 -13.32 5.58 5.46
CA GLU A 237 -12.83 6.60 6.39
C GLU A 237 -11.36 6.38 6.65
N VAL A 238 -10.54 7.40 6.45
CA VAL A 238 -9.10 7.35 6.73
C VAL A 238 -8.64 8.61 7.42
N GLY A 239 -7.69 8.46 8.33
CA GLY A 239 -7.17 9.59 9.08
C GLY A 239 -5.82 9.34 9.70
N ASN A 240 -5.20 10.45 10.10
CA ASN A 240 -3.94 10.49 10.85
C ASN A 240 -4.13 11.06 12.26
N THR A 241 -5.37 11.13 12.73
CA THR A 241 -5.77 11.84 13.96
C THR A 241 -5.90 10.92 15.18
N TYR A 242 -5.51 9.64 15.07
CA TYR A 242 -5.59 8.73 16.21
C TYR A 242 -4.67 9.22 17.35
N PRO A 243 -5.22 9.51 18.54
CA PRO A 243 -4.44 10.03 19.66
C PRO A 243 -3.57 8.94 20.28
N ARG A 244 -2.26 9.12 20.26
CA ARG A 244 -1.34 8.20 20.89
C ARG A 244 -1.10 8.57 22.35
N ARG A 245 -1.08 7.56 23.24
CA ARG A 245 -0.86 7.77 24.68
C ARG A 245 0.62 7.92 25.08
N THR A 246 1.56 7.42 24.26
CA THR A 246 3.00 7.51 24.55
C THR A 246 3.82 7.79 23.30
N THR A 247 4.93 8.53 23.46
CA THR A 247 5.95 8.75 22.42
C THR A 247 6.88 7.53 22.27
N GLU A 248 6.83 6.57 23.19
CA GLU A 248 7.59 5.33 23.16
C GLU A 248 7.02 4.41 22.10
N GLY A 249 7.84 3.98 21.14
CA GLY A 249 7.44 3.00 20.13
C GLY A 249 7.36 3.51 18.71
N VAL A 250 7.89 4.69 18.40
CA VAL A 250 8.32 5.07 17.05
C VAL A 250 9.71 4.47 16.77
N GLN A 251 10.08 3.42 17.52
CA GLN A 251 11.35 2.73 17.35
C GLN A 251 11.35 1.90 16.08
N PRO A 252 12.45 1.96 15.31
CA PRO A 252 12.68 1.02 14.22
C PRO A 252 12.57 -0.42 14.74
N GLY A 253 11.76 -1.25 14.08
CA GLY A 253 11.62 -2.65 14.46
C GLY A 253 10.72 -2.93 15.66
N ALA A 254 9.93 -1.95 16.15
CA ALA A 254 8.87 -2.24 17.09
C ALA A 254 7.93 -3.28 16.47
N GLY A 255 7.74 -4.38 17.19
CA GLY A 255 6.89 -5.47 16.77
C GLY A 255 5.45 -5.01 16.52
N ARG A 256 4.70 -5.85 15.83
CA ARG A 256 3.32 -5.63 15.36
C ARG A 256 2.35 -5.19 16.46
N ASP A 257 2.54 -5.65 17.68
CA ASP A 257 1.69 -5.34 18.84
C ASP A 257 1.69 -3.84 19.19
N LYS A 258 2.83 -3.17 18.96
CA LYS A 258 2.95 -1.71 19.17
C LYS A 258 2.36 -0.86 18.03
N LEU A 259 2.10 -1.46 16.85
CA LEU A 259 1.38 -0.81 15.75
C LEU A 259 -0.14 -0.82 15.96
N LEU A 260 -0.67 -1.83 16.64
CA LEU A 260 -2.09 -1.93 17.00
C LEU A 260 -2.51 -0.89 18.04
N ASP A 261 -1.63 -0.54 18.96
CA ASP A 261 -1.88 0.48 19.99
C ASP A 261 -2.06 1.92 19.45
N GLY A 262 -1.90 2.12 18.17
CA GLY A 262 -1.99 3.43 17.51
C GLY A 262 -2.94 3.49 16.31
N ALA A 263 -3.94 2.63 16.23
CA ALA A 263 -4.90 2.64 15.13
C ALA A 263 -6.33 2.38 15.62
N ASP A 264 -7.30 3.09 15.05
CA ASP A 264 -8.71 2.76 15.06
C ASP A 264 -9.06 2.18 13.69
N GLY A 265 -9.25 0.86 13.65
CA GLY A 265 -9.50 0.12 12.42
C GLY A 265 -10.78 -0.71 12.53
N GLU A 266 -11.67 -0.57 11.54
CA GLU A 266 -12.85 -1.41 11.41
C GLU A 266 -13.12 -1.66 9.92
N TRP A 267 -13.15 -2.92 9.52
CA TRP A 267 -13.46 -3.33 8.16
C TRP A 267 -14.67 -4.26 8.18
N LYS A 268 -15.62 -4.03 7.30
CA LYS A 268 -16.86 -4.76 7.26
C LYS A 268 -17.31 -5.00 5.82
N ILE A 269 -17.80 -6.20 5.53
CA ILE A 269 -18.53 -6.55 4.32
C ILE A 269 -19.86 -7.18 4.70
N VAL A 270 -20.93 -6.72 4.10
CA VAL A 270 -22.29 -7.14 4.42
C VAL A 270 -23.02 -7.53 3.14
N GLY A 271 -23.55 -8.72 3.15
CA GLY A 271 -24.51 -9.19 2.18
C GLY A 271 -25.86 -9.45 2.81
N ARG A 272 -26.79 -9.99 2.02
CA ARG A 272 -28.11 -10.36 2.50
C ARG A 272 -28.04 -11.45 3.58
N ASP A 273 -27.13 -12.41 3.43
CA ASP A 273 -27.14 -13.66 4.20
C ASP A 273 -26.01 -13.72 5.24
N ALA A 274 -25.00 -12.86 5.15
CA ALA A 274 -23.88 -12.85 6.07
C ALA A 274 -23.28 -11.44 6.25
N LEU A 275 -22.62 -11.28 7.41
CA LEU A 275 -21.73 -10.17 7.73
C LEU A 275 -20.38 -10.73 8.15
N LEU A 276 -19.30 -10.15 7.62
CA LEU A 276 -17.95 -10.35 8.12
C LEU A 276 -17.40 -8.98 8.58
N MET A 277 -16.82 -8.94 9.77
CA MET A 277 -16.20 -7.75 10.34
C MET A 277 -14.83 -8.09 10.92
N ALA A 278 -13.87 -7.20 10.72
CA ALA A 278 -12.60 -7.18 11.43
C ALA A 278 -12.50 -5.90 12.26
N LYS A 279 -12.21 -6.03 13.54
CA LYS A 279 -12.01 -4.92 14.46
C LYS A 279 -11.03 -5.31 15.55
N ASP A 280 -10.04 -4.46 15.81
CA ASP A 280 -9.08 -4.63 16.91
C ASP A 280 -8.44 -6.03 16.96
N GLY A 281 -8.09 -6.59 15.78
CA GLY A 281 -7.49 -7.91 15.65
C GLY A 281 -8.46 -9.10 15.76
N ASN A 282 -9.75 -8.85 15.95
CA ASN A 282 -10.78 -9.88 16.02
C ASN A 282 -11.56 -9.94 14.70
N ILE A 283 -11.93 -11.15 14.31
CA ILE A 283 -12.82 -11.44 13.19
C ILE A 283 -14.17 -11.89 13.74
N ARG A 284 -15.24 -11.31 13.21
CA ARG A 284 -16.62 -11.68 13.54
C ARG A 284 -17.35 -12.04 12.25
N ILE A 285 -17.96 -13.21 12.24
CA ILE A 285 -18.83 -13.67 11.16
C ILE A 285 -20.22 -13.87 11.74
N VAL A 286 -21.24 -13.30 11.09
CA VAL A 286 -22.65 -13.45 11.48
C VAL A 286 -23.42 -13.99 10.29
N THR A 287 -24.19 -15.05 10.49
CA THR A 287 -25.13 -15.64 9.52
C THR A 287 -26.46 -15.92 10.20
N ALA A 288 -27.45 -16.43 9.46
CA ALA A 288 -28.72 -16.87 10.05
C ALA A 288 -28.54 -18.00 11.08
N ASP A 289 -27.51 -18.82 10.93
CA ASP A 289 -27.25 -19.98 11.79
C ASP A 289 -26.50 -19.61 13.09
N GLY A 290 -26.02 -18.37 13.22
CA GLY A 290 -25.34 -17.90 14.43
C GLY A 290 -24.16 -16.97 14.17
N GLU A 291 -23.34 -16.84 15.19
CA GLU A 291 -22.19 -15.93 15.23
C GLU A 291 -20.91 -16.69 15.60
N GLN A 292 -19.83 -16.35 14.89
CA GLN A 292 -18.48 -16.84 15.17
C GLN A 292 -17.57 -15.64 15.44
N ASN A 293 -16.82 -15.72 16.52
CA ASN A 293 -15.79 -14.75 16.90
C ASN A 293 -14.45 -15.46 17.10
N PHE A 294 -13.41 -14.97 16.47
CA PHE A 294 -12.07 -15.51 16.62
C PHE A 294 -11.00 -14.47 16.33
N SER A 295 -9.79 -14.74 16.80
CA SER A 295 -8.61 -13.93 16.43
C SER A 295 -7.86 -14.67 15.32
N ASP A 296 -7.62 -13.97 14.22
CA ASP A 296 -6.78 -14.46 13.11
C ASP A 296 -5.64 -13.46 12.88
N LEU A 297 -4.79 -13.36 13.90
CA LEU A 297 -3.58 -12.54 13.81
C LEU A 297 -2.53 -13.34 13.03
N PRO A 298 -2.03 -12.81 11.90
CA PRO A 298 -0.99 -13.50 11.16
C PRO A 298 0.29 -13.61 11.99
N THR A 299 0.91 -14.75 11.91
CA THR A 299 2.19 -15.07 12.57
C THR A 299 3.38 -14.34 11.94
N GLU A 300 3.24 -13.91 10.69
CA GLU A 300 4.27 -13.18 9.93
C GLU A 300 3.70 -11.85 9.41
N ASN A 301 4.57 -10.87 9.16
CA ASN A 301 4.16 -9.59 8.58
C ASN A 301 3.55 -9.82 7.19
N PRO A 302 2.33 -9.30 6.89
CA PRO A 302 1.71 -9.44 5.57
C PRO A 302 2.59 -8.95 4.41
N ALA A 303 3.47 -7.97 4.65
CA ALA A 303 4.39 -7.50 3.63
C ALA A 303 5.41 -8.58 3.22
N TYR A 304 5.81 -9.49 4.13
CA TYR A 304 6.64 -10.64 3.78
C TYR A 304 5.94 -11.56 2.77
N HIS A 305 4.69 -11.93 3.06
CA HIS A 305 3.90 -12.78 2.16
C HIS A 305 3.64 -12.10 0.82
N CYS A 306 3.34 -10.79 0.83
CA CYS A 306 3.15 -10.00 -0.37
C CYS A 306 4.41 -10.01 -1.26
N LEU A 307 5.60 -9.74 -0.68
CA LEU A 307 6.87 -9.82 -1.41
C LEU A 307 7.14 -11.23 -1.95
N ALA A 308 6.97 -12.25 -1.12
CA ALA A 308 7.19 -13.64 -1.52
C ALA A 308 6.28 -14.04 -2.70
N SER A 309 5.01 -13.67 -2.65
CA SER A 309 4.04 -13.93 -3.73
C SER A 309 4.41 -13.21 -5.02
N ILE A 310 4.85 -11.94 -4.93
CA ILE A 310 5.29 -11.16 -6.09
C ILE A 310 6.52 -11.80 -6.76
N LEU A 311 7.54 -12.15 -5.97
CA LEU A 311 8.76 -12.76 -6.51
C LEU A 311 8.52 -14.18 -7.06
N ALA A 312 7.65 -14.96 -6.41
CA ALA A 312 7.24 -16.28 -6.91
C ALA A 312 6.51 -16.16 -8.25
N ALA A 313 5.51 -15.28 -8.35
CA ALA A 313 4.77 -15.06 -9.59
C ALA A 313 5.70 -14.62 -10.73
N TRP A 314 6.62 -13.71 -10.47
CA TRP A 314 7.61 -13.29 -11.47
C TRP A 314 8.50 -14.44 -11.93
N ARG A 315 9.05 -15.23 -11.01
CA ARG A 315 9.90 -16.37 -11.31
C ARG A 315 9.19 -17.43 -12.13
N ASP A 316 7.91 -17.65 -11.83
CA ASP A 316 7.09 -18.66 -12.48
C ASP A 316 6.45 -18.16 -13.81
N GLY A 317 6.78 -16.93 -14.25
CA GLY A 317 6.25 -16.33 -15.47
C GLY A 317 4.75 -16.00 -15.40
N LEU A 318 4.21 -15.91 -14.19
CA LEU A 318 2.81 -15.55 -13.95
C LEU A 318 2.63 -14.03 -13.85
N PRO A 319 1.43 -13.49 -14.10
CA PRO A 319 1.17 -12.07 -13.88
C PRO A 319 1.32 -11.71 -12.39
N PRO A 320 1.63 -10.42 -12.08
CA PRO A 320 1.72 -9.99 -10.69
C PRO A 320 0.39 -10.17 -9.95
N PRO A 321 0.41 -10.54 -8.65
CA PRO A 321 -0.82 -10.67 -7.84
C PRO A 321 -1.63 -9.38 -7.77
N VAL A 322 -0.95 -8.24 -7.80
CA VAL A 322 -1.51 -6.90 -7.94
C VAL A 322 -0.65 -6.14 -8.94
N GLY A 323 -1.27 -5.66 -10.00
CA GLY A 323 -0.60 -4.95 -11.08
C GLY A 323 -0.86 -3.45 -11.07
N VAL A 324 -0.29 -2.78 -12.07
CA VAL A 324 -0.42 -1.33 -12.24
C VAL A 324 -1.87 -0.90 -12.51
N GLU A 325 -2.69 -1.74 -13.14
CA GLU A 325 -4.11 -1.44 -13.40
C GLU A 325 -4.92 -1.39 -12.09
N ASP A 326 -4.66 -2.29 -11.14
CA ASP A 326 -5.29 -2.24 -9.82
C ASP A 326 -4.96 -0.91 -9.11
N CYS A 327 -3.68 -0.53 -9.15
CA CYS A 327 -3.22 0.75 -8.61
C CYS A 327 -3.91 1.94 -9.29
N LEU A 328 -3.96 1.95 -10.63
CA LEU A 328 -4.60 2.99 -11.42
C LEU A 328 -6.08 3.16 -11.05
N ASN A 329 -6.81 2.05 -10.90
CA ASN A 329 -8.22 2.10 -10.55
C ASN A 329 -8.46 2.74 -9.18
N ALA A 330 -7.63 2.41 -8.19
CA ALA A 330 -7.71 3.03 -6.88
C ALA A 330 -7.29 4.52 -6.91
N VAL A 331 -6.25 4.88 -7.65
CA VAL A 331 -5.80 6.28 -7.79
C VAL A 331 -6.86 7.13 -8.50
N ARG A 332 -7.58 6.59 -9.49
CA ARG A 332 -8.71 7.29 -10.14
C ARG A 332 -9.80 7.68 -9.13
N LEU A 333 -10.17 6.77 -8.24
CA LEU A 333 -11.15 7.07 -7.19
C LEU A 333 -10.65 8.11 -6.20
N ILE A 334 -9.34 8.12 -5.90
CA ILE A 334 -8.74 9.16 -5.05
C ILE A 334 -8.85 10.53 -5.74
N ASP A 335 -8.47 10.63 -7.01
CA ASP A 335 -8.53 11.88 -7.76
C ASP A 335 -9.98 12.37 -7.91
N GLU A 336 -10.92 11.45 -8.18
CA GLU A 336 -12.36 11.75 -8.24
C GLU A 336 -12.88 12.28 -6.88
N ALA A 337 -12.45 11.68 -5.77
CA ALA A 337 -12.80 12.14 -4.44
C ALA A 337 -12.29 13.55 -4.15
N TYR A 338 -11.04 13.87 -4.51
CA TYR A 338 -10.50 15.22 -4.36
C TYR A 338 -11.27 16.26 -5.17
N VAL A 339 -11.66 15.91 -6.40
CA VAL A 339 -12.49 16.79 -7.24
C VAL A 339 -13.86 17.05 -6.62
N LEU A 340 -14.56 15.98 -6.19
CA LEU A 340 -15.90 16.09 -5.60
C LEU A 340 -15.91 16.82 -4.26
N GLY A 341 -14.92 16.59 -3.42
CA GLY A 341 -14.81 17.22 -2.10
C GLY A 341 -14.26 18.65 -2.14
N ASN A 342 -14.04 19.25 -3.34
CA ASN A 342 -13.38 20.54 -3.51
C ASN A 342 -12.05 20.66 -2.74
N ALA A 343 -11.44 19.53 -2.43
CA ALA A 343 -10.10 19.51 -1.91
C ALA A 343 -9.15 19.76 -3.09
N THR A 344 -8.31 20.77 -3.00
CA THR A 344 -7.24 20.95 -3.95
C THR A 344 -6.31 19.74 -3.88
N ALA A 345 -6.56 18.75 -4.76
CA ALA A 345 -5.46 17.93 -5.22
C ALA A 345 -4.48 18.90 -5.91
N VAL A 346 -3.31 19.06 -5.37
CA VAL A 346 -2.28 19.92 -5.94
C VAL A 346 -1.71 19.27 -7.20
#